data_12c89f69a56aace69b72e1d160aa9c70
#
_entry.id   12c89f69a56aace69b72e1d160aa9c70
#
_cell.length_a   1.000
_cell.length_b   1.000
_cell.length_c   1.000
_cell.angle_alpha   90.00
_cell.angle_beta   90.00
_cell.angle_gamma   90.00
#
_symmetry.space_group_name_H-M   'P 1'
#
loop_
_entity.id
_entity.type
_entity.pdbx_description
1 polymer ?
#
loop_
_entity_poly.entity_id
_entity_poly.type
_entity_poly.pdbx_seq_one_letter_code
_entity_poly.pdbx_strand_id
1 'polypeptide(L)'
;KKGFRSKKLLWHVLIVFLCHAILGFSIGFVPFAFAIAILHFLIDGLKPKLLKSKHTAKYAFFIDQLLHAVVFVGFSYLFISIMPYEPIVVLSLFSLKVFTAFLFCTKPANIFIREIFNTYDISFDGKKDEDLPNAGRLIGIVERWLVLIFIIVGQFAAVGFLIGAKSILRFKDSDHLKTEYVLVGTLLSFGFAVFIGVALEGISFLY
;
A
#
# COMPACT_ATOMS: atom_id res chain seq x y z
N LYS A 1 -10.76 7.28 -18.76
CA LYS A 1 -10.12 8.58 -18.43
C LYS A 1 -10.93 9.25 -17.34
N LYS A 2 -10.39 9.36 -16.11
CA LYS A 2 -11.04 10.03 -14.99
C LYS A 2 -10.69 11.52 -15.07
N GLY A 3 -11.53 12.33 -15.74
CA GLY A 3 -11.45 13.79 -15.66
C GLY A 3 -12.62 14.32 -14.83
N PHE A 4 -12.61 15.59 -14.45
CA PHE A 4 -13.65 16.23 -13.61
C PHE A 4 -15.11 15.99 -14.05
N ARG A 5 -15.35 15.68 -15.33
CA ARG A 5 -16.68 15.37 -15.88
C ARG A 5 -17.07 13.89 -15.82
N SER A 6 -16.27 13.03 -15.20
CA SER A 6 -16.52 11.59 -15.18
C SER A 6 -17.49 11.21 -14.05
N LYS A 7 -18.64 10.61 -14.39
CA LYS A 7 -19.55 10.02 -13.38
C LYS A 7 -18.84 8.99 -12.50
N LYS A 8 -17.83 8.28 -13.03
CA LYS A 8 -17.03 7.32 -12.26
C LYS A 8 -16.18 7.98 -11.16
N LEU A 9 -15.72 9.22 -11.40
CA LEU A 9 -15.00 9.99 -10.39
C LEU A 9 -15.94 10.38 -9.24
N LEU A 10 -17.14 10.85 -9.55
CA LEU A 10 -18.13 11.23 -8.52
C LEU A 10 -18.50 10.04 -7.63
N TRP A 11 -18.80 8.88 -8.22
CA TRP A 11 -19.05 7.66 -7.45
C TRP A 11 -17.87 7.24 -6.59
N HIS A 12 -16.66 7.36 -7.12
CA HIS A 12 -15.44 7.05 -6.38
C HIS A 12 -15.28 7.96 -5.16
N VAL A 13 -15.44 9.27 -5.33
CA VAL A 13 -15.36 10.26 -4.25
C VAL A 13 -16.44 10.03 -3.20
N LEU A 14 -17.67 9.69 -3.62
CA LEU A 14 -18.73 9.34 -2.69
C LEU A 14 -18.37 8.13 -1.81
N ILE A 15 -17.83 7.08 -2.43
CA ILE A 15 -17.37 5.88 -1.69
C ILE A 15 -16.25 6.27 -0.72
N VAL A 16 -15.28 7.07 -1.16
CA VAL A 16 -14.18 7.56 -0.30
C VAL A 16 -14.73 8.35 0.88
N PHE A 17 -15.67 9.27 0.65
CA PHE A 17 -16.33 10.01 1.72
C PHE A 17 -17.00 9.07 2.74
N LEU A 18 -17.82 8.13 2.26
CA LEU A 18 -18.51 7.17 3.14
C LEU A 18 -17.53 6.30 3.93
N CYS A 19 -16.47 5.83 3.29
CA CYS A 19 -15.43 5.07 3.98
C CYS A 19 -14.77 5.89 5.10
N HIS A 20 -14.40 7.15 4.85
CA HIS A 20 -13.78 8.00 5.88
C HIS A 20 -14.78 8.34 6.99
N ALA A 21 -16.04 8.63 6.67
CA ALA A 21 -17.08 8.95 7.65
C ALA A 21 -17.36 7.76 8.57
N ILE A 22 -17.39 6.53 8.03
CA ILE A 22 -17.63 5.31 8.81
C ILE A 22 -16.39 4.93 9.62
N LEU A 23 -15.21 4.88 8.97
CA LEU A 23 -13.96 4.42 9.59
C LEU A 23 -13.34 5.46 10.55
N GLY A 24 -13.81 6.69 10.53
CA GLY A 24 -13.44 7.68 11.53
C GLY A 24 -13.97 7.38 12.91
N PHE A 25 -14.97 6.49 13.02
CA PHE A 25 -15.59 6.05 14.28
C PHE A 25 -16.05 7.20 15.20
N SER A 26 -16.26 8.40 14.65
CA SER A 26 -16.71 9.58 15.39
C SER A 26 -17.59 10.46 14.50
N ILE A 27 -18.75 10.91 15.04
CA ILE A 27 -19.64 11.82 14.31
C ILE A 27 -18.92 13.16 14.04
N GLY A 28 -18.09 13.62 14.98
CA GLY A 28 -17.31 14.84 14.84
C GLY A 28 -16.31 14.82 13.68
N PHE A 29 -15.93 13.62 13.19
CA PHE A 29 -15.04 13.47 12.04
C PHE A 29 -15.74 13.66 10.69
N VAL A 30 -17.06 13.60 10.61
CA VAL A 30 -17.82 13.69 9.33
C VAL A 30 -17.51 14.95 8.52
N PRO A 31 -17.43 16.17 9.11
CA PRO A 31 -17.04 17.37 8.36
C PRO A 31 -15.63 17.29 7.77
N PHE A 32 -14.69 16.66 8.50
CA PHE A 32 -13.32 16.45 8.03
C PHE A 32 -13.27 15.40 6.91
N ALA A 33 -14.05 14.32 7.02
CA ALA A 33 -14.22 13.35 5.94
C ALA A 33 -14.76 14.00 4.66
N PHE A 34 -15.67 14.96 4.78
CA PHE A 34 -16.18 15.72 3.64
C PHE A 34 -15.09 16.60 3.01
N ALA A 35 -14.31 17.33 3.82
CA ALA A 35 -13.18 18.14 3.34
C ALA A 35 -12.11 17.27 2.65
N ILE A 36 -11.77 16.11 3.23
CA ILE A 36 -10.89 15.11 2.63
C ILE A 36 -11.45 14.68 1.26
N ALA A 37 -12.73 14.37 1.17
CA ALA A 37 -13.36 13.94 -0.08
C ALA A 37 -13.32 15.02 -1.18
N ILE A 38 -13.47 16.29 -0.83
CA ILE A 38 -13.33 17.41 -1.77
C ILE A 38 -11.89 17.49 -2.31
N LEU A 39 -10.89 17.43 -1.43
CA LEU A 39 -9.48 17.45 -1.85
C LEU A 39 -9.12 16.21 -2.66
N HIS A 40 -9.63 15.04 -2.29
CA HIS A 40 -9.48 13.81 -3.06
C HIS A 40 -10.06 13.97 -4.48
N PHE A 41 -11.25 14.58 -4.62
CA PHE A 41 -11.83 14.89 -5.92
C PHE A 41 -10.91 15.79 -6.77
N LEU A 42 -10.31 16.80 -6.15
CA LEU A 42 -9.40 17.72 -6.84
C LEU A 42 -8.11 17.00 -7.30
N ILE A 43 -7.51 16.21 -6.42
CA ILE A 43 -6.29 15.45 -6.73
C ILE A 43 -6.56 14.47 -7.88
N ASP A 44 -7.60 13.65 -7.77
CA ASP A 44 -7.98 12.69 -8.83
C ASP A 44 -8.34 13.36 -10.15
N GLY A 45 -8.99 14.53 -10.09
CA GLY A 45 -9.35 15.33 -11.26
C GLY A 45 -8.12 15.94 -11.96
N LEU A 46 -7.06 16.25 -11.23
CA LEU A 46 -5.80 16.78 -11.76
C LEU A 46 -4.85 15.68 -12.27
N LYS A 47 -5.01 14.43 -11.85
CA LYS A 47 -4.17 13.29 -12.24
C LYS A 47 -3.95 13.16 -13.76
N PRO A 48 -4.94 13.38 -14.67
CA PRO A 48 -4.70 13.37 -16.10
C PRO A 48 -3.68 14.42 -16.59
N LYS A 49 -3.54 15.53 -15.86
CA LYS A 49 -2.53 16.57 -16.18
C LYS A 49 -1.13 16.11 -15.80
N LEU A 50 -0.98 15.45 -14.64
CA LEU A 50 0.29 14.85 -14.21
C LEU A 50 0.78 13.81 -15.21
N LEU A 51 -0.11 12.97 -15.74
CA LEU A 51 0.20 11.94 -16.73
C LEU A 51 0.58 12.50 -18.13
N LYS A 52 0.22 13.75 -18.44
CA LYS A 52 0.59 14.39 -19.71
C LYS A 52 1.98 15.04 -19.70
N SER A 53 2.52 15.34 -18.54
CA SER A 53 3.83 15.98 -18.40
C SER A 53 4.94 14.94 -18.52
N LYS A 54 5.93 15.17 -19.40
CA LYS A 54 7.09 14.28 -19.61
C LYS A 54 7.89 14.03 -18.33
N HIS A 55 7.98 15.02 -17.43
CA HIS A 55 8.78 14.90 -16.21
C HIS A 55 8.03 14.19 -15.07
N THR A 56 6.71 14.38 -14.98
CA THR A 56 5.91 13.83 -13.84
C THR A 56 5.19 12.53 -14.18
N ALA A 57 5.00 12.20 -15.45
CA ALA A 57 4.26 11.01 -15.86
C ALA A 57 4.81 9.72 -15.23
N LYS A 58 6.14 9.59 -15.19
CA LYS A 58 6.86 8.45 -14.63
C LYS A 58 6.57 8.24 -13.12
N TYR A 59 6.44 9.33 -12.39
CA TYR A 59 6.22 9.34 -10.94
C TYR A 59 4.78 9.67 -10.54
N ALA A 60 3.87 9.78 -11.51
CA ALA A 60 2.50 10.25 -11.29
C ALA A 60 1.74 9.42 -10.24
N PHE A 61 2.00 8.12 -10.17
CA PHE A 61 1.42 7.26 -9.13
C PHE A 61 1.88 7.65 -7.73
N PHE A 62 3.20 7.80 -7.54
CA PHE A 62 3.77 8.12 -6.22
C PHE A 62 3.38 9.51 -5.76
N ILE A 63 3.37 10.50 -6.66
CA ILE A 63 2.90 11.88 -6.37
C ILE A 63 1.43 11.86 -5.95
N ASP A 64 0.59 11.15 -6.68
CA ASP A 64 -0.83 10.99 -6.40
C ASP A 64 -1.06 10.37 -5.00
N GLN A 65 -0.38 9.27 -4.68
CA GLN A 65 -0.51 8.61 -3.38
C GLN A 65 0.02 9.49 -2.24
N LEU A 66 1.13 10.19 -2.45
CA LEU A 66 1.70 11.11 -1.45
C LEU A 66 0.73 12.26 -1.14
N LEU A 67 0.12 12.88 -2.16
CA LEU A 67 -0.86 13.95 -1.97
C LEU A 67 -2.07 13.47 -1.17
N HIS A 68 -2.59 12.28 -1.47
CA HIS A 68 -3.68 11.69 -0.70
C HIS A 68 -3.29 11.42 0.76
N ALA A 69 -2.09 10.88 0.98
CA ALA A 69 -1.58 10.62 2.33
C ALA A 69 -1.42 11.92 3.13
N VAL A 70 -0.86 12.98 2.54
CA VAL A 70 -0.69 14.29 3.18
C VAL A 70 -2.04 14.90 3.56
N VAL A 71 -3.03 14.84 2.67
CA VAL A 71 -4.37 15.33 2.96
C VAL A 71 -5.01 14.55 4.11
N PHE A 72 -4.97 13.21 4.05
CA PHE A 72 -5.56 12.37 5.07
C PHE A 72 -4.91 12.59 6.45
N VAL A 73 -3.58 12.53 6.52
CA VAL A 73 -2.83 12.74 7.78
C VAL A 73 -3.05 14.14 8.33
N GLY A 74 -2.99 15.17 7.46
CA GLY A 74 -3.19 16.56 7.85
C GLY A 74 -4.57 16.80 8.46
N PHE A 75 -5.63 16.34 7.83
CA PHE A 75 -7.01 16.51 8.36
C PHE A 75 -7.28 15.64 9.57
N SER A 76 -6.70 14.44 9.66
CA SER A 76 -6.80 13.60 10.87
C SER A 76 -6.09 14.27 12.05
N TYR A 77 -4.90 14.82 11.84
CA TYR A 77 -4.19 15.58 12.87
C TYR A 77 -4.95 16.83 13.31
N LEU A 78 -5.47 17.60 12.35
CA LEU A 78 -6.28 18.80 12.63
C LEU A 78 -7.52 18.43 13.46
N PHE A 79 -8.21 17.34 13.11
CA PHE A 79 -9.38 16.88 13.86
C PHE A 79 -9.02 16.59 15.33
N ILE A 80 -7.98 15.80 15.57
CA ILE A 80 -7.55 15.43 16.93
C ILE A 80 -7.09 16.66 17.73
N SER A 81 -6.55 17.69 17.04
CA SER A 81 -6.04 18.91 17.69
C SER A 81 -7.16 19.88 18.14
N ILE A 82 -8.31 19.89 17.47
CA ILE A 82 -9.37 20.89 17.71
C ILE A 82 -10.67 20.31 18.25
N MET A 83 -10.85 18.98 18.18
CA MET A 83 -12.06 18.34 18.66
C MET A 83 -11.74 17.18 19.61
N PRO A 84 -12.51 16.97 20.69
CA PRO A 84 -12.38 15.77 21.50
C PRO A 84 -12.75 14.57 20.65
N TYR A 85 -11.88 13.55 20.66
CA TYR A 85 -12.14 12.30 19.96
C TYR A 85 -13.07 11.43 20.81
N GLU A 86 -14.34 11.38 20.44
CA GLU A 86 -15.36 10.51 21.02
C GLU A 86 -15.66 9.36 20.05
N PRO A 87 -15.03 8.20 20.21
CA PRO A 87 -15.26 7.07 19.31
C PRO A 87 -16.61 6.41 19.57
N ILE A 88 -17.37 6.14 18.49
CA ILE A 88 -18.62 5.36 18.55
C ILE A 88 -18.30 3.89 18.88
N VAL A 89 -17.16 3.41 18.39
CA VAL A 89 -16.68 2.04 18.61
C VAL A 89 -15.26 2.08 19.15
N VAL A 90 -15.05 1.50 20.33
CA VAL A 90 -13.71 1.38 20.92
C VAL A 90 -13.07 0.09 20.42
N LEU A 91 -12.13 0.22 19.49
CA LEU A 91 -11.29 -0.89 19.01
C LEU A 91 -9.93 -0.82 19.69
N SER A 92 -9.34 -1.97 20.00
CA SER A 92 -7.95 -2.01 20.44
C SER A 92 -7.06 -1.43 19.37
N LEU A 93 -6.27 -0.40 19.73
CA LEU A 93 -5.33 0.25 18.80
C LEU A 93 -4.33 -0.76 18.22
N PHE A 94 -3.88 -1.72 19.04
CA PHE A 94 -3.00 -2.79 18.58
C PHE A 94 -3.67 -3.65 17.50
N SER A 95 -4.90 -4.13 17.74
CA SER A 95 -5.64 -4.95 16.78
C SER A 95 -5.87 -4.19 15.47
N LEU A 96 -6.19 -2.90 15.53
CA LEU A 96 -6.40 -2.06 14.35
C LEU A 96 -5.10 -1.88 13.54
N LYS A 97 -3.98 -1.64 14.22
CA LYS A 97 -2.65 -1.52 13.58
C LYS A 97 -2.25 -2.83 12.88
N VAL A 98 -2.39 -3.97 13.57
CA VAL A 98 -2.07 -5.28 13.02
C VAL A 98 -2.94 -5.58 11.80
N PHE A 99 -4.25 -5.40 11.90
CA PHE A 99 -5.18 -5.62 10.78
C PHE A 99 -4.80 -4.74 9.56
N THR A 100 -4.50 -3.46 9.80
CA THR A 100 -4.08 -2.53 8.75
C THR A 100 -2.77 -2.97 8.10
N ALA A 101 -1.78 -3.42 8.87
CA ALA A 101 -0.50 -3.93 8.35
C ALA A 101 -0.71 -5.14 7.44
N PHE A 102 -1.55 -6.10 7.84
CA PHE A 102 -1.89 -7.25 6.98
C PHE A 102 -2.58 -6.82 5.69
N LEU A 103 -3.53 -5.87 5.76
CA LEU A 103 -4.19 -5.32 4.56
C LEU A 103 -3.18 -4.65 3.61
N PHE A 104 -2.24 -3.85 4.13
CA PHE A 104 -1.21 -3.22 3.31
C PHE A 104 -0.32 -4.23 2.60
N CYS A 105 -0.03 -5.36 3.24
CA CYS A 105 0.76 -6.45 2.65
C CYS A 105 0.01 -7.29 1.59
N THR A 106 -1.25 -6.98 1.27
CA THR A 106 -2.03 -7.63 0.22
C THR A 106 -1.92 -6.86 -1.12
N LYS A 107 -3.05 -6.36 -1.60
CA LYS A 107 -3.17 -5.65 -2.88
C LYS A 107 -2.35 -4.35 -2.95
N PRO A 108 -2.29 -3.49 -1.90
CA PRO A 108 -1.47 -2.29 -1.94
C PRO A 108 0.01 -2.57 -2.21
N ALA A 109 0.61 -3.56 -1.54
CA ALA A 109 2.00 -3.96 -1.78
C ALA A 109 2.22 -4.41 -3.23
N ASN A 110 1.31 -5.23 -3.78
CA ASN A 110 1.41 -5.68 -5.17
C ASN A 110 1.34 -4.51 -6.16
N ILE A 111 0.49 -3.51 -5.90
CA ILE A 111 0.39 -2.32 -6.73
C ILE A 111 1.69 -1.51 -6.64
N PHE A 112 2.20 -1.29 -5.43
CA PHE A 112 3.42 -0.52 -5.17
C PHE A 112 4.64 -1.14 -5.89
N ILE A 113 4.85 -2.44 -5.75
CA ILE A 113 5.94 -3.17 -6.42
C ILE A 113 5.80 -3.07 -7.95
N ARG A 114 4.60 -3.26 -8.49
CA ARG A 114 4.35 -3.11 -9.93
C ARG A 114 4.65 -1.71 -10.43
N GLU A 115 4.30 -0.67 -9.68
CA GLU A 115 4.57 0.71 -10.09
C GLU A 115 6.06 1.05 -10.00
N ILE A 116 6.81 0.46 -9.08
CA ILE A 116 8.28 0.53 -9.10
C ILE A 116 8.81 -0.08 -10.39
N PHE A 117 8.38 -1.29 -10.76
CA PHE A 117 8.81 -1.93 -12.00
C PHE A 117 8.49 -1.09 -13.24
N ASN A 118 7.27 -0.54 -13.33
CA ASN A 118 6.88 0.36 -14.39
C ASN A 118 7.74 1.64 -14.43
N THR A 119 8.12 2.16 -13.24
CA THR A 119 8.93 3.39 -13.13
C THR A 119 10.36 3.18 -13.62
N TYR A 120 10.92 2.00 -13.40
CA TYR A 120 12.29 1.66 -13.83
C TYR A 120 12.36 0.87 -15.13
N ASP A 121 11.23 0.75 -15.86
CA ASP A 121 11.09 0.00 -17.12
C ASP A 121 11.57 -1.46 -17.00
N ILE A 122 11.40 -2.06 -15.81
CA ILE A 122 11.76 -3.45 -15.55
C ILE A 122 10.61 -4.34 -16.02
N SER A 123 10.80 -5.05 -17.12
CA SER A 123 9.83 -6.00 -17.66
C SER A 123 10.51 -7.31 -18.04
N PHE A 124 9.77 -8.39 -17.94
CA PHE A 124 10.18 -9.70 -18.41
C PHE A 124 9.13 -10.25 -19.37
N ASP A 125 9.50 -10.39 -20.64
CA ASP A 125 8.67 -10.91 -21.73
C ASP A 125 8.79 -12.45 -21.88
N GLY A 126 8.86 -13.17 -20.75
CA GLY A 126 8.86 -14.64 -20.77
C GLY A 126 7.53 -15.22 -21.24
N LYS A 127 7.60 -16.38 -21.92
CA LYS A 127 6.41 -17.10 -22.38
C LYS A 127 5.51 -17.41 -21.16
N LYS A 128 4.29 -16.94 -21.21
CA LYS A 128 3.25 -17.12 -20.15
C LYS A 128 2.71 -18.54 -20.03
N ASP A 129 3.16 -19.47 -20.85
CA ASP A 129 2.45 -20.74 -21.10
C ASP A 129 2.69 -21.83 -20.03
N GLU A 130 3.63 -21.63 -19.08
CA GLU A 130 3.96 -22.65 -18.08
C GLU A 130 3.63 -22.22 -16.63
N ASP A 131 3.32 -20.96 -16.36
CA ASP A 131 3.06 -20.48 -15.00
C ASP A 131 1.55 -20.44 -14.68
N LEU A 132 1.17 -20.90 -13.49
CA LEU A 132 -0.21 -20.79 -13.00
C LEU A 132 -0.62 -19.33 -12.91
N PRO A 133 -1.74 -18.91 -13.54
CA PRO A 133 -2.18 -17.52 -13.48
C PRO A 133 -2.33 -17.04 -12.05
N ASN A 134 -1.74 -15.87 -11.73
CA ASN A 134 -1.77 -15.25 -10.40
C ASN A 134 -1.03 -15.98 -9.26
N ALA A 135 -0.36 -17.11 -9.49
CA ALA A 135 0.39 -17.82 -8.46
C ALA A 135 1.46 -16.93 -7.81
N GLY A 136 2.25 -16.21 -8.60
CA GLY A 136 3.27 -15.30 -8.07
C GLY A 136 2.69 -14.18 -7.18
N ARG A 137 1.47 -13.71 -7.49
CA ARG A 137 0.78 -12.72 -6.65
C ARG A 137 0.37 -13.31 -5.31
N LEU A 138 -0.19 -14.51 -5.31
CA LEU A 138 -0.60 -15.20 -4.09
C LEU A 138 0.59 -15.56 -3.21
N ILE A 139 1.64 -16.13 -3.81
CA ILE A 139 2.89 -16.44 -3.12
C ILE A 139 3.43 -15.19 -2.43
N GLY A 140 3.51 -14.06 -3.15
CA GLY A 140 4.00 -12.81 -2.56
C GLY A 140 3.14 -12.29 -1.39
N ILE A 141 1.82 -12.49 -1.40
CA ILE A 141 0.95 -12.13 -0.27
C ILE A 141 1.25 -13.02 0.93
N VAL A 142 1.29 -14.33 0.73
CA VAL A 142 1.55 -15.31 1.80
C VAL A 142 2.92 -15.07 2.43
N GLU A 143 3.96 -14.85 1.64
CA GLU A 143 5.29 -14.55 2.14
C GLU A 143 5.34 -13.28 3.00
N ARG A 144 4.71 -12.19 2.54
CA ARG A 144 4.62 -10.95 3.32
C ARG A 144 3.87 -11.13 4.64
N TRP A 145 2.81 -11.93 4.64
CA TRP A 145 2.09 -12.26 5.87
C TRP A 145 2.93 -13.07 6.84
N LEU A 146 3.70 -14.06 6.35
CA LEU A 146 4.63 -14.83 7.18
C LEU A 146 5.71 -13.91 7.79
N VAL A 147 6.28 -12.99 7.00
CA VAL A 147 7.24 -12.00 7.49
C VAL A 147 6.63 -11.15 8.59
N LEU A 148 5.40 -10.62 8.41
CA LEU A 148 4.70 -9.85 9.45
C LEU A 148 4.48 -10.66 10.72
N ILE A 149 4.03 -11.91 10.61
CA ILE A 149 3.83 -12.79 11.76
C ILE A 149 5.15 -12.99 12.50
N PHE A 150 6.25 -13.29 11.80
CA PHE A 150 7.54 -13.52 12.43
C PHE A 150 8.07 -12.26 13.14
N ILE A 151 7.84 -11.06 12.57
CA ILE A 151 8.19 -9.81 13.22
C ILE A 151 7.35 -9.59 14.48
N ILE A 152 6.03 -9.74 14.40
CA ILE A 152 5.11 -9.55 15.54
C ILE A 152 5.42 -10.50 16.71
N VAL A 153 5.90 -11.71 16.44
CA VAL A 153 6.30 -12.67 17.47
C VAL A 153 7.80 -12.59 17.82
N GLY A 154 8.53 -11.58 17.32
CA GLY A 154 9.95 -11.35 17.62
C GLY A 154 10.92 -12.37 17.01
N GLN A 155 10.48 -13.15 16.00
CA GLN A 155 11.29 -14.21 15.38
C GLN A 155 12.03 -13.72 14.13
N PHE A 156 12.92 -12.73 14.30
CA PHE A 156 13.70 -12.14 13.18
C PHE A 156 14.59 -13.13 12.45
N ALA A 157 15.10 -14.15 13.15
CA ALA A 157 15.88 -15.21 12.52
C ALA A 157 15.06 -16.02 11.50
N ALA A 158 13.76 -16.24 11.77
CA ALA A 158 12.85 -16.92 10.85
C ALA A 158 12.60 -16.09 9.57
N VAL A 159 12.58 -14.74 9.68
CA VAL A 159 12.53 -13.86 8.50
C VAL A 159 13.75 -14.04 7.63
N GLY A 160 14.97 -14.04 8.23
CA GLY A 160 16.22 -14.28 7.51
C GLY A 160 16.24 -15.66 6.85
N PHE A 161 15.79 -16.70 7.55
CA PHE A 161 15.68 -18.05 7.00
C PHE A 161 14.72 -18.12 5.81
N LEU A 162 13.55 -17.48 5.88
CA LEU A 162 12.57 -17.45 4.79
C LEU A 162 13.15 -16.80 3.53
N ILE A 163 13.87 -15.68 3.68
CA ILE A 163 14.55 -14.98 2.57
C ILE A 163 15.65 -15.89 1.97
N GLY A 164 16.47 -16.51 2.82
CA GLY A 164 17.54 -17.41 2.40
C GLY A 164 17.01 -18.64 1.68
N ALA A 165 16.01 -19.31 2.23
CA ALA A 165 15.38 -20.48 1.62
C ALA A 165 14.81 -20.17 0.23
N LYS A 166 14.12 -19.03 0.08
CA LYS A 166 13.61 -18.60 -1.22
C LYS A 166 14.72 -18.30 -2.22
N SER A 167 15.81 -17.72 -1.77
CA SER A 167 16.98 -17.44 -2.63
C SER A 167 17.60 -18.75 -3.14
N ILE A 168 17.78 -19.75 -2.28
CA ILE A 168 18.36 -21.07 -2.65
C ILE A 168 17.50 -21.79 -3.69
N LEU A 169 16.17 -21.78 -3.54
CA LEU A 169 15.26 -22.44 -4.47
C LEU A 169 15.36 -21.87 -5.90
N ARG A 170 15.87 -20.66 -6.03
CA ARG A 170 15.97 -19.93 -7.31
C ARG A 170 17.24 -20.15 -8.08
N PHE A 171 18.35 -20.55 -7.45
CA PHE A 171 19.61 -20.82 -8.15
C PHE A 171 19.54 -21.92 -9.23
N LYS A 172 18.39 -22.59 -9.37
CA LYS A 172 18.18 -23.63 -10.38
C LYS A 172 17.68 -23.13 -11.75
N ASP A 173 17.25 -21.84 -11.84
CA ASP A 173 16.79 -21.27 -13.12
C ASP A 173 17.99 -20.82 -13.96
N SER A 174 18.08 -21.32 -15.20
CA SER A 174 19.18 -21.01 -16.14
C SER A 174 19.00 -19.69 -16.88
N ASP A 175 17.85 -19.01 -16.74
CA ASP A 175 17.55 -17.72 -17.38
C ASP A 175 17.94 -16.56 -16.46
N HIS A 176 19.06 -15.89 -16.77
CA HIS A 176 19.57 -14.76 -15.99
C HIS A 176 18.58 -13.59 -15.89
N LEU A 177 17.90 -13.22 -16.98
CA LEU A 177 16.95 -12.09 -16.98
C LEU A 177 15.72 -12.38 -16.10
N LYS A 178 15.21 -13.62 -16.18
CA LYS A 178 14.12 -14.07 -15.32
C LYS A 178 14.55 -14.06 -13.86
N THR A 179 15.76 -14.52 -13.57
CA THR A 179 16.32 -14.56 -12.21
C THR A 179 16.45 -13.16 -11.63
N GLU A 180 16.99 -12.19 -12.36
CA GLU A 180 17.11 -10.78 -11.93
C GLU A 180 15.75 -10.14 -11.66
N TYR A 181 14.80 -10.25 -12.61
CA TYR A 181 13.45 -9.72 -12.47
C TYR A 181 12.77 -10.21 -11.18
N VAL A 182 12.86 -11.51 -10.94
CA VAL A 182 12.21 -12.10 -9.78
C VAL A 182 13.00 -11.83 -8.50
N LEU A 183 14.33 -11.68 -8.54
CA LEU A 183 15.15 -11.28 -7.39
C LEU A 183 14.75 -9.87 -6.92
N VAL A 184 14.70 -8.90 -7.83
CA VAL A 184 14.26 -7.53 -7.52
C VAL A 184 12.85 -7.54 -6.93
N GLY A 185 11.91 -8.27 -7.54
CA GLY A 185 10.54 -8.39 -7.01
C GLY A 185 10.48 -9.00 -5.62
N THR A 186 11.33 -9.99 -5.35
CA THR A 186 11.42 -10.63 -4.03
C THR A 186 11.97 -9.67 -2.99
N LEU A 187 13.09 -9.00 -3.28
CA LEU A 187 13.69 -8.03 -2.35
C LEU A 187 12.74 -6.87 -2.04
N LEU A 188 12.05 -6.32 -3.04
CA LEU A 188 11.03 -5.29 -2.84
C LEU A 188 9.87 -5.81 -1.98
N SER A 189 9.41 -7.04 -2.23
CA SER A 189 8.30 -7.65 -1.48
C SER A 189 8.65 -7.86 -0.01
N PHE A 190 9.81 -8.44 0.29
CA PHE A 190 10.28 -8.63 1.65
C PHE A 190 10.61 -7.31 2.34
N GLY A 191 11.30 -6.39 1.66
CA GLY A 191 11.62 -5.07 2.18
C GLY A 191 10.36 -4.29 2.57
N PHE A 192 9.30 -4.35 1.76
CA PHE A 192 8.01 -3.74 2.07
C PHE A 192 7.38 -4.35 3.34
N ALA A 193 7.38 -5.68 3.47
CA ALA A 193 6.81 -6.35 4.63
C ALA A 193 7.60 -6.07 5.92
N VAL A 194 8.94 -6.07 5.84
CA VAL A 194 9.83 -5.72 6.96
C VAL A 194 9.61 -4.27 7.37
N PHE A 195 9.54 -3.33 6.42
CA PHE A 195 9.27 -1.92 6.71
C PHE A 195 7.95 -1.73 7.45
N ILE A 196 6.86 -2.38 6.98
CA ILE A 196 5.56 -2.30 7.64
C ILE A 196 5.61 -2.95 9.04
N GLY A 197 6.28 -4.10 9.19
CA GLY A 197 6.41 -4.79 10.47
C GLY A 197 7.21 -3.98 11.51
N VAL A 198 8.33 -3.40 11.11
CA VAL A 198 9.15 -2.53 11.99
C VAL A 198 8.39 -1.25 12.34
N ALA A 199 7.66 -0.64 11.40
CA ALA A 199 6.82 0.51 11.68
C ALA A 199 5.69 0.17 12.68
N LEU A 200 5.13 -1.03 12.60
CA LEU A 200 4.13 -1.52 13.55
C LEU A 200 4.71 -1.61 14.96
N GLU A 201 5.89 -2.20 15.12
CA GLU A 201 6.59 -2.34 16.41
C GLU A 201 7.11 -0.99 16.93
N GLY A 202 7.76 -0.19 16.10
CA GLY A 202 8.29 1.12 16.49
C GLY A 202 7.22 2.05 17.05
N ILE A 203 5.99 1.96 16.55
CA ILE A 203 4.85 2.71 17.11
C ILE A 203 4.40 2.12 18.47
N SER A 204 4.64 0.84 18.74
CA SER A 204 4.32 0.24 20.05
C SER A 204 5.35 0.55 21.15
N PHE A 205 6.58 0.97 20.79
CA PHE A 205 7.57 1.46 21.75
C PHE A 205 7.34 2.91 22.21
N LEU A 206 6.44 3.67 21.55
CA LEU A 206 6.15 5.06 21.85
C LEU A 206 4.94 5.24 22.79
N TYR A 207 4.27 4.18 23.18
CA TYR A 207 3.12 4.13 24.09
C TYR A 207 3.29 3.00 25.13
#